data_3ad2182f451360fea9a24e7dc4ec7341
#
_entry.id   3ad2182f451360fea9a24e7dc4ec7341
#
_cell.length_a   1.000
_cell.length_b   1.000
_cell.length_c   1.000
_cell.angle_alpha   90.00
_cell.angle_beta   90.00
_cell.angle_gamma   90.00
#
_symmetry.space_group_name_H-M   'P 1'
#
loop_
_entity.id
_entity.type
_entity.pdbx_description
1 polymer ?
#
loop_
_entity_poly.entity_id
_entity_poly.type
_entity_poly.pdbx_seq_one_letter_code
_entity_poly.pdbx_strand_id
1 'polypeptide(L)'
;METPGAILFDCDGTLVDTMPLHYKAWHMMLDAHGFEDIFPVDEFYAFAGTPAREVLDHLAENHAALRAFDLNLLTDEKEMAYHALVPSVTDLPEIVAEARRFYGQIPMGVVSGGLGMVVRESLRITGIIDLFDVIIGSEDVTHGKPHPEPFLLGAERLGVAPERCVVFEDGVNGFISAHAAGMKVVDVTRWITQTQA
;
A
#
# COMPACT_ATOMS: atom_id res chain seq x y z
N MET A 1 -22.55 -5.83 16.36
CA MET A 1 -22.04 -4.65 15.60
C MET A 1 -22.93 -4.49 14.38
N GLU A 2 -23.30 -3.28 14.00
CA GLU A 2 -24.04 -3.05 12.75
C GLU A 2 -23.17 -3.45 11.56
N THR A 3 -23.80 -4.02 10.54
CA THR A 3 -23.14 -4.34 9.27
C THR A 3 -22.62 -3.05 8.62
N PRO A 4 -21.36 -2.98 8.19
CA PRO A 4 -20.84 -1.80 7.50
C PRO A 4 -21.61 -1.52 6.20
N GLY A 5 -21.67 -0.27 5.81
CA GLY A 5 -22.28 0.13 4.53
C GLY A 5 -21.35 -0.15 3.35
N ALA A 6 -20.03 -0.05 3.57
CA ALA A 6 -18.99 -0.39 2.59
C ALA A 6 -17.71 -0.81 3.32
N ILE A 7 -16.84 -1.52 2.60
CA ILE A 7 -15.47 -1.81 3.07
C ILE A 7 -14.47 -1.23 2.05
N LEU A 8 -13.47 -0.53 2.57
CA LEU A 8 -12.32 -0.06 1.80
C LEU A 8 -11.08 -0.80 2.29
N PHE A 9 -10.32 -1.32 1.37
CA PHE A 9 -9.06 -2.02 1.67
C PHE A 9 -7.88 -1.18 1.17
N ASP A 10 -6.85 -1.06 1.98
CA ASP A 10 -5.54 -0.78 1.42
C ASP A 10 -5.09 -1.95 0.54
N CYS A 11 -4.04 -1.74 -0.25
CA CYS A 11 -3.54 -2.75 -1.19
C CYS A 11 -2.26 -3.41 -0.69
N ASP A 12 -1.20 -2.61 -0.55
CA ASP A 12 0.18 -3.05 -0.37
C ASP A 12 0.46 -3.38 1.11
N GLY A 13 0.66 -4.65 1.45
CA GLY A 13 0.75 -5.11 2.84
C GLY A 13 -0.62 -5.43 3.46
N THR A 14 -1.72 -5.19 2.74
CA THR A 14 -3.08 -5.51 3.20
C THR A 14 -3.73 -6.60 2.35
N LEU A 15 -3.96 -6.37 1.06
CA LEU A 15 -4.53 -7.38 0.14
C LEU A 15 -3.46 -8.23 -0.52
N VAL A 16 -2.31 -7.65 -0.81
CA VAL A 16 -1.19 -8.26 -1.52
C VAL A 16 0.11 -8.09 -0.74
N ASP A 17 0.93 -9.14 -0.73
CA ASP A 17 2.22 -9.18 -0.05
C ASP A 17 3.30 -8.55 -0.95
N THR A 18 3.30 -7.23 -1.01
CA THR A 18 4.24 -6.44 -1.81
C THR A 18 5.49 -6.02 -1.05
N MET A 19 5.47 -6.06 0.28
CA MET A 19 6.58 -5.57 1.11
C MET A 19 7.92 -6.28 0.82
N PRO A 20 7.98 -7.63 0.66
CA PRO A 20 9.21 -8.29 0.26
C PRO A 20 9.70 -7.88 -1.14
N LEU A 21 8.78 -7.56 -2.06
CA LEU A 21 9.13 -7.10 -3.41
C LEU A 21 9.68 -5.67 -3.38
N HIS A 22 9.09 -4.79 -2.57
CA HIS A 22 9.62 -3.44 -2.35
C HIS A 22 11.01 -3.49 -1.73
N TYR A 23 11.22 -4.31 -0.70
CA TYR A 23 12.55 -4.52 -0.09
C TYR A 23 13.57 -4.96 -1.12
N LYS A 24 13.24 -5.97 -1.93
CA LYS A 24 14.10 -6.45 -3.00
C LYS A 24 14.40 -5.37 -4.05
N ALA A 25 13.40 -4.57 -4.43
CA ALA A 25 13.58 -3.48 -5.39
C ALA A 25 14.54 -2.40 -4.85
N TRP A 26 14.45 -2.07 -3.56
CA TRP A 26 15.40 -1.17 -2.89
C TRP A 26 16.82 -1.68 -3.01
N HIS A 27 17.07 -2.95 -2.67
CA HIS A 27 18.40 -3.54 -2.77
C HIS A 27 18.89 -3.61 -4.21
N MET A 28 18.04 -3.98 -5.17
CA MET A 28 18.43 -3.98 -6.58
C MET A 28 18.92 -2.62 -7.07
N MET A 29 18.26 -1.54 -6.67
CA MET A 29 18.68 -0.17 -7.05
C MET A 29 19.93 0.25 -6.27
N LEU A 30 19.97 0.10 -4.95
CA LEU A 30 21.09 0.53 -4.10
C LEU A 30 22.37 -0.22 -4.46
N ASP A 31 22.33 -1.54 -4.62
CA ASP A 31 23.49 -2.38 -4.96
C ASP A 31 24.04 -2.04 -6.35
N ALA A 32 23.17 -1.71 -7.32
CA ALA A 32 23.60 -1.28 -8.66
C ALA A 32 24.44 0.02 -8.64
N HIS A 33 24.30 0.83 -7.59
CA HIS A 33 25.05 2.06 -7.38
C HIS A 33 26.16 1.93 -6.32
N GLY A 34 26.43 0.69 -5.81
CA GLY A 34 27.50 0.42 -4.85
C GLY A 34 27.14 0.80 -3.40
N PHE A 35 25.87 0.79 -3.06
CA PHE A 35 25.35 1.07 -1.72
C PHE A 35 24.78 -0.21 -1.06
N GLU A 36 25.58 -1.27 -1.04
CA GLU A 36 25.19 -2.53 -0.40
C GLU A 36 24.97 -2.33 1.11
N ASP A 37 23.97 -3.00 1.65
CA ASP A 37 23.68 -3.09 3.09
C ASP A 37 23.38 -1.77 3.83
N ILE A 38 23.11 -0.66 3.12
CA ILE A 38 22.80 0.63 3.78
C ILE A 38 21.34 0.76 4.21
N PHE A 39 20.46 -0.16 3.83
CA PHE A 39 19.02 -0.13 4.15
C PHE A 39 18.58 -1.48 4.71
N PRO A 40 18.87 -1.77 6.00
CA PRO A 40 18.54 -3.04 6.61
C PRO A 40 17.00 -3.24 6.73
N VAL A 41 16.59 -4.51 6.82
CA VAL A 41 15.18 -4.91 6.80
C VAL A 41 14.34 -4.22 7.90
N ASP A 42 14.87 -4.07 9.11
CA ASP A 42 14.15 -3.43 10.21
C ASP A 42 13.89 -1.95 9.94
N GLU A 43 14.87 -1.24 9.35
CA GLU A 43 14.73 0.15 8.93
C GLU A 43 13.73 0.27 7.77
N PHE A 44 13.80 -0.63 6.78
CA PHE A 44 12.84 -0.67 5.69
C PHE A 44 11.40 -0.76 6.19
N TYR A 45 11.09 -1.69 7.10
CA TYR A 45 9.73 -1.81 7.64
C TYR A 45 9.29 -0.62 8.48
N ALA A 46 10.23 0.12 9.11
CA ALA A 46 9.90 1.36 9.82
C ALA A 46 9.41 2.48 8.87
N PHE A 47 9.79 2.40 7.58
CA PHE A 47 9.35 3.32 6.53
C PHE A 47 8.14 2.82 5.73
N ALA A 48 7.46 1.76 6.16
CA ALA A 48 6.28 1.26 5.47
C ALA A 48 5.24 2.37 5.22
N GLY A 49 4.78 2.49 3.97
CA GLY A 49 3.83 3.53 3.56
C GLY A 49 4.42 4.94 3.36
N THR A 50 5.75 5.10 3.50
CA THR A 50 6.46 6.34 3.19
C THR A 50 6.81 6.39 1.70
N PRO A 51 6.61 7.54 1.00
CA PRO A 51 7.00 7.69 -0.39
C PRO A 51 8.50 7.41 -0.60
N ALA A 52 8.83 6.70 -1.69
CA ALA A 52 10.22 6.28 -1.95
C ALA A 52 11.21 7.44 -1.99
N ARG A 53 10.78 8.63 -2.47
CA ARG A 53 11.62 9.82 -2.47
C ARG A 53 11.99 10.28 -1.05
N GLU A 54 11.05 10.26 -0.12
CA GLU A 54 11.30 10.65 1.28
C GLU A 54 12.23 9.66 1.98
N VAL A 55 12.11 8.36 1.67
CA VAL A 55 13.05 7.33 2.13
C VAL A 55 14.46 7.61 1.61
N LEU A 56 14.62 7.96 0.32
CA LEU A 56 15.92 8.32 -0.24
C LEU A 56 16.51 9.58 0.39
N ASP A 57 15.68 10.60 0.67
CA ASP A 57 16.14 11.81 1.36
C ASP A 57 16.69 11.44 2.76
N HIS A 58 16.00 10.57 3.51
CA HIS A 58 16.48 10.06 4.80
C HIS A 58 17.79 9.27 4.67
N LEU A 59 17.88 8.34 3.72
CA LEU A 59 19.12 7.59 3.50
C LEU A 59 20.28 8.51 3.12
N ALA A 60 20.04 9.56 2.32
CA ALA A 60 21.06 10.53 1.94
C ALA A 60 21.50 11.43 3.12
N GLU A 61 20.68 11.60 4.16
CA GLU A 61 21.11 12.27 5.39
C GLU A 61 22.17 11.44 6.13
N ASN A 62 22.01 10.13 6.16
CA ASN A 62 22.88 9.19 6.86
C ASN A 62 24.07 8.70 6.00
N HIS A 63 23.92 8.70 4.68
CA HIS A 63 24.90 8.22 3.71
C HIS A 63 25.25 9.33 2.70
N ALA A 64 26.22 10.20 3.06
CA ALA A 64 26.54 11.40 2.29
C ALA A 64 26.91 11.15 0.81
N ALA A 65 27.39 9.95 0.47
CA ALA A 65 27.72 9.57 -0.90
C ALA A 65 26.49 9.52 -1.82
N LEU A 66 25.29 9.23 -1.29
CA LEU A 66 24.02 9.26 -2.05
C LEU A 66 23.70 10.66 -2.59
N ARG A 67 24.16 11.73 -1.91
CA ARG A 67 23.94 13.12 -2.34
C ARG A 67 24.63 13.48 -3.65
N ALA A 68 25.55 12.64 -4.13
CA ALA A 68 26.18 12.82 -5.44
C ALA A 68 25.30 12.36 -6.61
N PHE A 69 24.18 11.68 -6.32
CA PHE A 69 23.24 11.15 -7.30
C PHE A 69 21.98 12.01 -7.39
N ASP A 70 21.31 11.94 -8.53
CA ASP A 70 19.97 12.49 -8.67
C ASP A 70 18.97 11.55 -7.98
N LEU A 71 18.45 11.98 -6.83
CA LEU A 71 17.52 11.16 -6.03
C LEU A 71 16.19 10.93 -6.73
N ASN A 72 15.77 11.78 -7.69
CA ASN A 72 14.58 11.49 -8.49
C ASN A 72 14.84 10.32 -9.44
N LEU A 73 16.02 10.30 -10.06
CA LEU A 73 16.40 9.19 -10.94
C LEU A 73 16.49 7.87 -10.15
N LEU A 74 17.10 7.88 -8.95
CA LEU A 74 17.12 6.70 -8.09
C LEU A 74 15.71 6.24 -7.66
N THR A 75 14.80 7.19 -7.42
CA THR A 75 13.38 6.86 -7.16
C THR A 75 12.77 6.12 -8.35
N ASP A 76 12.94 6.65 -9.56
CA ASP A 76 12.42 6.04 -10.79
C ASP A 76 13.02 4.65 -11.02
N GLU A 77 14.33 4.47 -10.82
CA GLU A 77 15.01 3.18 -10.93
C GLU A 77 14.47 2.15 -9.93
N LYS A 78 14.24 2.56 -8.67
CA LYS A 78 13.63 1.69 -7.66
C LYS A 78 12.21 1.29 -8.06
N GLU A 79 11.39 2.22 -8.58
CA GLU A 79 10.04 1.90 -9.03
C GLU A 79 10.07 0.98 -10.26
N MET A 80 11.01 1.17 -11.20
CA MET A 80 11.20 0.25 -12.33
C MET A 80 11.60 -1.16 -11.85
N ALA A 81 12.50 -1.26 -10.87
CA ALA A 81 12.87 -2.55 -10.27
C ALA A 81 11.67 -3.23 -9.59
N TYR A 82 10.84 -2.47 -8.87
CA TYR A 82 9.61 -2.99 -8.27
C TYR A 82 8.62 -3.50 -9.33
N HIS A 83 8.36 -2.72 -10.40
CA HIS A 83 7.48 -3.14 -11.49
C HIS A 83 7.93 -4.45 -12.13
N ALA A 84 9.23 -4.68 -12.28
CA ALA A 84 9.74 -5.95 -12.80
C ALA A 84 9.47 -7.14 -11.87
N LEU A 85 9.23 -6.91 -10.58
CA LEU A 85 8.93 -7.93 -9.57
C LEU A 85 7.42 -8.19 -9.41
N VAL A 86 6.55 -7.26 -9.81
CA VAL A 86 5.08 -7.38 -9.68
C VAL A 86 4.52 -8.71 -10.19
N PRO A 87 5.01 -9.32 -11.29
CA PRO A 87 4.53 -10.64 -11.73
C PRO A 87 4.69 -11.77 -10.70
N SER A 88 5.47 -11.57 -9.65
CA SER A 88 5.67 -12.55 -8.56
C SER A 88 4.87 -12.23 -7.29
N VAL A 89 4.00 -11.22 -7.32
CA VAL A 89 3.18 -10.83 -6.16
C VAL A 89 2.22 -11.95 -5.76
N THR A 90 2.02 -12.10 -4.45
CA THR A 90 1.03 -13.02 -3.88
C THR A 90 -0.01 -12.25 -3.08
N ASP A 91 -1.17 -12.85 -2.88
CA ASP A 91 -2.18 -12.27 -1.98
C ASP A 91 -1.85 -12.58 -0.51
N LEU A 92 -2.53 -11.85 0.38
CA LEU A 92 -2.56 -12.12 1.82
C LEU A 92 -3.87 -12.88 2.13
N PRO A 93 -3.82 -14.22 2.26
CA PRO A 93 -5.00 -15.08 2.22
C PRO A 93 -6.03 -14.76 3.31
N GLU A 94 -5.58 -14.34 4.49
CA GLU A 94 -6.44 -14.02 5.63
C GLU A 94 -7.34 -12.81 5.33
N ILE A 95 -6.77 -11.80 4.70
CA ILE A 95 -7.49 -10.55 4.37
C ILE A 95 -8.38 -10.79 3.15
N VAL A 96 -7.87 -11.50 2.15
CA VAL A 96 -8.63 -11.87 0.96
C VAL A 96 -9.83 -12.76 1.32
N ALA A 97 -9.71 -13.63 2.33
CA ALA A 97 -10.84 -14.42 2.82
C ALA A 97 -11.97 -13.53 3.36
N GLU A 98 -11.64 -12.44 4.07
CA GLU A 98 -12.65 -11.46 4.51
C GLU A 98 -13.28 -10.72 3.32
N ALA A 99 -12.49 -10.28 2.33
CA ALA A 99 -13.05 -9.67 1.12
C ALA A 99 -14.03 -10.63 0.42
N ARG A 100 -13.65 -11.90 0.24
CA ARG A 100 -14.55 -12.93 -0.35
C ARG A 100 -15.80 -13.17 0.45
N ARG A 101 -15.72 -13.09 1.79
CA ARG A 101 -16.88 -13.24 2.69
C ARG A 101 -17.93 -12.16 2.46
N PHE A 102 -17.53 -10.92 2.17
CA PHE A 102 -18.44 -9.79 1.97
C PHE A 102 -18.81 -9.58 0.50
N TYR A 103 -18.16 -10.27 -0.43
CA TYR A 103 -18.43 -10.14 -1.86
C TYR A 103 -19.91 -10.35 -2.19
N GLY A 104 -20.47 -9.41 -2.97
CA GLY A 104 -21.88 -9.40 -3.35
C GLY A 104 -22.87 -9.08 -2.24
N GLN A 105 -22.40 -8.77 -1.02
CA GLN A 105 -23.25 -8.40 0.12
C GLN A 105 -23.20 -6.91 0.42
N ILE A 106 -22.02 -6.33 0.35
CA ILE A 106 -21.78 -4.90 0.56
C ILE A 106 -20.73 -4.40 -0.46
N PRO A 107 -20.82 -3.13 -0.89
CA PRO A 107 -19.85 -2.57 -1.82
C PRO A 107 -18.45 -2.53 -1.21
N MET A 108 -17.44 -2.85 -2.04
CA MET A 108 -16.05 -2.86 -1.62
C MET A 108 -15.15 -2.10 -2.59
N GLY A 109 -14.12 -1.46 -2.05
CA GLY A 109 -13.13 -0.74 -2.84
C GLY A 109 -11.72 -0.93 -2.35
N VAL A 110 -10.75 -0.64 -3.23
CA VAL A 110 -9.33 -0.59 -2.91
C VAL A 110 -8.85 0.87 -2.94
N VAL A 111 -8.06 1.28 -1.95
CA VAL A 111 -7.50 2.62 -1.82
C VAL A 111 -6.01 2.50 -1.52
N SER A 112 -5.17 2.69 -2.54
CA SER A 112 -3.71 2.53 -2.45
C SER A 112 -2.98 3.85 -2.66
N GLY A 113 -1.80 3.98 -2.05
CA GLY A 113 -0.82 5.03 -2.34
C GLY A 113 -0.02 4.79 -3.63
N GLY A 114 -0.12 3.59 -4.22
CA GLY A 114 0.50 3.25 -5.49
C GLY A 114 -0.30 3.72 -6.72
N LEU A 115 0.34 3.68 -7.89
CA LEU A 115 -0.32 3.97 -9.16
C LEU A 115 -1.44 2.95 -9.43
N GLY A 116 -2.63 3.42 -9.77
CA GLY A 116 -3.81 2.58 -10.00
C GLY A 116 -3.61 1.49 -11.06
N MET A 117 -2.77 1.75 -12.07
CA MET A 117 -2.43 0.71 -13.06
C MET A 117 -1.67 -0.46 -12.42
N VAL A 118 -0.74 -0.20 -11.51
CA VAL A 118 0.06 -1.23 -10.81
C VAL A 118 -0.81 -1.99 -9.82
N VAL A 119 -1.63 -1.26 -9.06
CA VAL A 119 -2.63 -1.85 -8.16
C VAL A 119 -3.53 -2.83 -8.91
N ARG A 120 -4.11 -2.41 -10.04
CA ARG A 120 -4.96 -3.28 -10.88
C ARG A 120 -4.22 -4.50 -11.40
N GLU A 121 -2.95 -4.35 -11.75
CA GLU A 121 -2.12 -5.47 -12.21
C GLU A 121 -1.89 -6.48 -11.08
N SER A 122 -1.51 -6.04 -9.90
CA SER A 122 -1.34 -6.89 -8.71
C SER A 122 -2.62 -7.66 -8.36
N LEU A 123 -3.77 -6.97 -8.37
CA LEU A 123 -5.08 -7.59 -8.10
C LEU A 123 -5.51 -8.59 -9.20
N ARG A 124 -5.11 -8.38 -10.46
CA ARG A 124 -5.35 -9.36 -11.55
C ARG A 124 -4.47 -10.58 -11.42
N ILE A 125 -3.19 -10.39 -11.12
CA ILE A 125 -2.22 -11.50 -10.95
C ILE A 125 -2.68 -12.42 -9.82
N THR A 126 -3.13 -11.84 -8.71
CA THR A 126 -3.65 -12.58 -7.55
C THR A 126 -5.09 -13.09 -7.73
N GLY A 127 -5.77 -12.72 -8.83
CA GLY A 127 -7.11 -13.18 -9.15
C GLY A 127 -8.22 -12.65 -8.23
N ILE A 128 -8.02 -11.45 -7.66
CA ILE A 128 -8.97 -10.86 -6.70
C ILE A 128 -9.60 -9.55 -7.19
N ILE A 129 -9.23 -9.06 -8.37
CA ILE A 129 -9.70 -7.76 -8.89
C ILE A 129 -11.22 -7.65 -8.95
N ASP A 130 -11.91 -8.73 -9.30
CA ASP A 130 -13.37 -8.77 -9.46
C ASP A 130 -14.14 -8.71 -8.13
N LEU A 131 -13.44 -8.71 -7.00
CA LEU A 131 -14.05 -8.53 -5.68
C LEU A 131 -14.40 -7.06 -5.41
N PHE A 132 -13.84 -6.10 -6.15
CA PHE A 132 -13.88 -4.69 -5.84
C PHE A 132 -14.63 -3.87 -6.89
N ASP A 133 -15.54 -3.02 -6.44
CA ASP A 133 -16.35 -2.14 -7.29
C ASP A 133 -15.57 -0.90 -7.74
N VAL A 134 -14.63 -0.42 -6.90
CA VAL A 134 -13.78 0.75 -7.17
C VAL A 134 -12.33 0.48 -6.79
N ILE A 135 -11.41 1.12 -7.50
CA ILE A 135 -9.98 1.13 -7.20
C ILE A 135 -9.50 2.56 -7.32
N ILE A 136 -8.94 3.09 -6.23
CA ILE A 136 -8.36 4.43 -6.10
C ILE A 136 -6.85 4.27 -6.04
N GLY A 137 -6.15 4.91 -6.98
CA GLY A 137 -4.69 5.02 -6.98
C GLY A 137 -4.22 6.44 -6.63
N SER A 138 -2.91 6.62 -6.59
CA SER A 138 -2.29 7.91 -6.26
C SER A 138 -2.66 9.02 -7.25
N GLU A 139 -2.90 8.70 -8.51
CA GLU A 139 -3.29 9.65 -9.56
C GLU A 139 -4.73 10.14 -9.45
N ASP A 140 -5.57 9.48 -8.66
CA ASP A 140 -6.98 9.86 -8.47
C ASP A 140 -7.16 11.00 -7.46
N VAL A 141 -6.14 11.34 -6.66
CA VAL A 141 -6.20 12.29 -5.54
C VAL A 141 -5.12 13.35 -5.64
N THR A 142 -5.38 14.51 -5.01
CA THR A 142 -4.39 15.57 -4.89
C THR A 142 -3.46 15.34 -3.70
N HIS A 143 -4.01 14.78 -2.61
CA HIS A 143 -3.29 14.51 -1.37
C HIS A 143 -3.44 13.04 -1.01
N GLY A 144 -2.32 12.31 -1.03
CA GLY A 144 -2.26 10.92 -0.58
C GLY A 144 -2.39 10.77 0.94
N LYS A 145 -2.40 9.51 1.43
CA LYS A 145 -2.32 9.20 2.86
C LYS A 145 -1.08 9.88 3.48
N PRO A 146 -1.17 10.52 4.64
CA PRO A 146 -2.22 10.43 5.67
C PRO A 146 -3.41 11.40 5.51
N HIS A 147 -3.51 12.17 4.40
CA HIS A 147 -4.67 13.02 4.13
C HIS A 147 -5.94 12.16 3.97
N PRO A 148 -7.14 12.60 4.42
CA PRO A 148 -8.37 11.79 4.32
C PRO A 148 -8.92 11.63 2.90
N GLU A 149 -8.46 12.42 1.95
CA GLU A 149 -9.00 12.49 0.58
C GLU A 149 -9.12 11.12 -0.10
N PRO A 150 -8.13 10.19 -0.04
CA PRO A 150 -8.23 8.92 -0.74
C PRO A 150 -9.42 8.06 -0.24
N PHE A 151 -9.61 7.98 1.07
CA PHE A 151 -10.71 7.19 1.63
C PHE A 151 -12.06 7.90 1.46
N LEU A 152 -12.12 9.23 1.53
CA LEU A 152 -13.33 10.00 1.24
C LEU A 152 -13.76 9.78 -0.23
N LEU A 153 -12.82 9.82 -1.17
CA LEU A 153 -13.09 9.53 -2.58
C LEU A 153 -13.59 8.10 -2.79
N GLY A 154 -12.99 7.12 -2.08
CA GLY A 154 -13.44 5.74 -2.10
C GLY A 154 -14.89 5.59 -1.64
N ALA A 155 -15.26 6.21 -0.52
CA ALA A 155 -16.61 6.22 0.01
C ALA A 155 -17.61 6.91 -0.95
N GLU A 156 -17.22 8.04 -1.53
CA GLU A 156 -18.00 8.78 -2.53
C GLU A 156 -18.30 7.90 -3.75
N ARG A 157 -17.28 7.26 -4.32
CA ARG A 157 -17.46 6.39 -5.51
C ARG A 157 -18.28 5.14 -5.23
N LEU A 158 -18.29 4.67 -3.97
CA LEU A 158 -19.19 3.58 -3.52
C LEU A 158 -20.60 4.07 -3.14
N GLY A 159 -20.82 5.39 -3.07
CA GLY A 159 -22.11 5.97 -2.70
C GLY A 159 -22.49 5.74 -1.23
N VAL A 160 -21.51 5.61 -0.33
CA VAL A 160 -21.71 5.31 1.09
C VAL A 160 -21.11 6.41 1.96
N ALA A 161 -21.85 6.83 3.00
CA ALA A 161 -21.36 7.84 3.93
C ALA A 161 -20.13 7.34 4.70
N PRO A 162 -19.07 8.17 4.88
CA PRO A 162 -17.80 7.74 5.47
C PRO A 162 -17.93 7.05 6.82
N GLU A 163 -18.80 7.55 7.70
CA GLU A 163 -19.04 6.98 9.04
C GLU A 163 -19.64 5.56 9.01
N ARG A 164 -20.12 5.12 7.85
CA ARG A 164 -20.62 3.76 7.61
C ARG A 164 -19.59 2.86 6.94
N CYS A 165 -18.43 3.41 6.56
CA CYS A 165 -17.34 2.66 5.97
C CYS A 165 -16.42 2.05 7.04
N VAL A 166 -15.86 0.89 6.71
CA VAL A 166 -14.79 0.24 7.49
C VAL A 166 -13.57 0.11 6.58
N VAL A 167 -12.41 0.47 7.09
CA VAL A 167 -11.12 0.39 6.38
C VAL A 167 -10.31 -0.78 6.94
N PHE A 168 -9.73 -1.59 6.07
CA PHE A 168 -8.71 -2.59 6.39
C PHE A 168 -7.35 -2.02 5.96
N GLU A 169 -6.38 -1.96 6.89
CA GLU A 169 -5.14 -1.23 6.69
C GLU A 169 -4.03 -1.83 7.57
N ASP A 170 -2.77 -1.75 7.14
CA ASP A 170 -1.58 -2.18 7.87
C ASP A 170 -0.65 -1.03 8.25
N GLY A 171 -0.72 0.12 7.54
CA GLY A 171 0.20 1.24 7.66
C GLY A 171 -0.30 2.40 8.52
N VAL A 172 0.61 3.04 9.26
CA VAL A 172 0.31 4.19 10.13
C VAL A 172 -0.35 5.35 9.37
N ASN A 173 0.16 5.69 8.18
CA ASN A 173 -0.40 6.76 7.36
C ASN A 173 -1.83 6.46 6.91
N GLY A 174 -2.14 5.18 6.63
CA GLY A 174 -3.49 4.76 6.31
C GLY A 174 -4.44 4.83 7.50
N PHE A 175 -3.99 4.44 8.70
CA PHE A 175 -4.77 4.61 9.93
C PHE A 175 -5.14 6.07 10.17
N ILE A 176 -4.17 6.98 10.06
CA ILE A 176 -4.39 8.43 10.23
C ILE A 176 -5.40 8.92 9.18
N SER A 177 -5.21 8.55 7.91
CA SER A 177 -6.08 8.93 6.80
C SER A 177 -7.53 8.48 7.01
N ALA A 178 -7.74 7.21 7.37
CA ALA A 178 -9.07 6.65 7.59
C ALA A 178 -9.77 7.28 8.82
N HIS A 179 -9.05 7.50 9.90
CA HIS A 179 -9.59 8.20 11.07
C HIS A 179 -9.95 9.65 10.75
N ALA A 180 -9.11 10.36 10.00
CA ALA A 180 -9.40 11.72 9.55
C ALA A 180 -10.61 11.78 8.59
N ALA A 181 -10.87 10.70 7.85
CA ALA A 181 -12.08 10.53 7.03
C ALA A 181 -13.34 10.16 7.85
N GLY A 182 -13.23 9.97 9.16
CA GLY A 182 -14.34 9.59 10.04
C GLY A 182 -14.73 8.10 9.94
N MET A 183 -13.84 7.25 9.42
CA MET A 183 -14.09 5.83 9.23
C MET A 183 -13.56 4.97 10.39
N LYS A 184 -14.14 3.77 10.55
CA LYS A 184 -13.61 2.75 11.46
C LYS A 184 -12.47 2.01 10.76
N VAL A 185 -11.43 1.63 11.54
CA VAL A 185 -10.26 0.93 10.99
C VAL A 185 -10.10 -0.44 11.65
N VAL A 186 -9.80 -1.41 10.83
CA VAL A 186 -9.34 -2.75 11.20
C VAL A 186 -7.83 -2.80 10.90
N ASP A 187 -7.04 -2.90 11.96
CA ASP A 187 -5.60 -3.13 11.87
C ASP A 187 -5.34 -4.59 11.49
N VAL A 188 -4.86 -4.81 10.27
CA VAL A 188 -4.62 -6.15 9.73
C VAL A 188 -3.26 -6.73 10.11
N THR A 189 -2.34 -5.95 10.66
CA THR A 189 -1.01 -6.42 11.07
C THR A 189 -1.08 -7.57 12.04
N ARG A 190 -2.12 -7.59 12.89
CA ARG A 190 -2.38 -8.66 13.86
C ARG A 190 -2.74 -10.00 13.24
N TRP A 191 -3.16 -10.02 11.98
CA TRP A 191 -3.54 -11.24 11.26
C TRP A 191 -2.34 -11.79 10.50
N ILE A 192 -1.53 -10.92 9.90
CA ILE A 192 -0.38 -11.27 9.06
C ILE A 192 0.76 -11.88 9.88
N THR A 193 0.98 -11.43 11.11
CA THR A 193 2.08 -11.91 11.99
C THR A 193 1.94 -13.37 12.44
N GLN A 194 0.78 -13.99 12.29
CA GLN A 194 0.58 -15.41 12.68
C GLN A 194 1.05 -16.40 11.60
N THR A 195 1.35 -15.94 10.39
CA THR A 195 1.68 -16.83 9.25
C THR A 195 3.18 -16.88 8.96
N GLN A 196 3.98 -16.01 9.55
CA GLN A 196 5.45 -15.94 9.37
C GLN A 196 6.27 -16.53 10.53
N ALA A 197 5.63 -17.25 11.46
CA ALA A 197 6.27 -17.89 12.62
C ALA A 197 6.54 -19.39 12.41
#